data_1e990d52d47efae8c8db2236fb83e432
#
_entry.id   1e990d52d47efae8c8db2236fb83e432
#
_cell.length_a   1.000
_cell.length_b   1.000
_cell.length_c   1.000
_cell.angle_alpha   90.00
_cell.angle_beta   90.00
_cell.angle_gamma   90.00
#
_symmetry.space_group_name_H-M   'P 1'
#
loop_
_entity.id
_entity.type
_entity.pdbx_description
1 polymer ?
#
loop_
_entity_poly.entity_id
_entity_poly.type
_entity_poly.pdbx_seq_one_letter_code
_entity_poly.pdbx_strand_id
1 'polypeptide(L)'
;MKRKLDKDTVLKYQLGYAPNEWTALKDYLLSKGYDENFIIRAGLAKRKEGKDSSYDTFRNRLVFPIVDSHNHVLGFSARSLDNSMPKYLNTSENIVFKKRELLFGYNIYKKEADRDKILLVEGNIDVMSLYQAGVNYAVANLGTAFTINQANLLKRNAKKIYICYDGDKAGKNATHKAIDILRSIDAKANVVELPEGLDPDDYIKKYGLAGFTAKINEAKNSVEYEVSELMELYDVNDPESLLQLINELSDLLSKINDKIEREIYIDYISRVYSIDNRLLTNQVSKTKYVNNYKEKYTVPEVPRIKKLDIEIIDENLLIYALADIKYFKYINKEISIDNYSKVFKVNMPLLKSKYEGNGEIELDDFDLADKENALLEIDSIRKKSEESTYMNLEELLEKREKLKSKDYVSDLLSQINDGKSDAMELLKLIKKQKDNE
;
A
#
# COMPACT_ATOMS: atom_id res chain seq x y z
N MET A 1 19.48 17.46 18.13
CA MET A 1 18.89 18.60 17.38
C MET A 1 17.38 18.57 17.54
N LYS A 2 16.75 19.61 18.09
CA LYS A 2 15.29 19.69 18.18
C LYS A 2 14.74 20.02 16.79
N ARG A 3 14.09 19.06 16.12
CA ARG A 3 13.35 19.30 14.87
C ARG A 3 12.14 20.17 15.21
N LYS A 4 12.19 21.47 14.82
CA LYS A 4 11.17 22.46 15.17
C LYS A 4 10.01 22.38 14.18
N LEU A 5 9.01 21.52 14.48
CA LEU A 5 7.71 21.63 13.83
C LEU A 5 6.89 22.72 14.51
N ASP A 6 6.20 23.53 13.71
CA ASP A 6 5.28 24.53 14.21
C ASP A 6 3.93 23.91 14.67
N LYS A 7 3.13 24.70 15.36
CA LYS A 7 1.86 24.26 15.91
C LYS A 7 0.88 23.84 14.79
N ASP A 8 0.87 24.54 13.68
CA ASP A 8 -0.08 24.31 12.59
C ASP A 8 0.23 22.99 11.90
N THR A 9 1.50 22.68 11.65
CA THR A 9 1.94 21.38 11.13
C THR A 9 1.63 20.23 12.10
N VAL A 10 1.86 20.44 13.40
CA VAL A 10 1.53 19.45 14.44
C VAL A 10 0.03 19.13 14.43
N LEU A 11 -0.83 20.15 14.36
CA LEU A 11 -2.28 19.99 14.31
C LEU A 11 -2.72 19.37 12.99
N LYS A 12 -2.11 19.77 11.86
CA LYS A 12 -2.45 19.28 10.54
C LYS A 12 -2.21 17.78 10.39
N TYR A 13 -1.07 17.30 10.88
CA TYR A 13 -0.71 15.89 10.88
C TYR A 13 -1.23 15.14 12.11
N GLN A 14 -2.00 15.79 13.00
CA GLN A 14 -2.60 15.21 14.19
C GLN A 14 -1.59 14.46 15.07
N LEU A 15 -0.40 15.05 15.26
CA LEU A 15 0.65 14.40 16.02
C LEU A 15 0.22 14.20 17.48
N GLY A 16 0.51 13.02 18.03
CA GLY A 16 0.23 12.65 19.41
C GLY A 16 1.48 12.22 20.17
N TYR A 17 1.29 12.01 21.46
CA TYR A 17 2.30 11.47 22.36
C TYR A 17 1.76 10.24 23.09
N ALA A 18 2.50 9.15 23.02
CA ALA A 18 2.25 7.96 23.83
C ALA A 18 3.07 8.06 25.13
N PRO A 19 2.43 8.09 26.32
CA PRO A 19 3.13 8.24 27.60
C PRO A 19 4.07 7.06 27.87
N ASN A 20 5.02 7.27 28.78
CA ASN A 20 5.96 6.24 29.21
C ASN A 20 5.33 5.33 30.27
N GLU A 21 4.19 4.74 29.93
CA GLU A 21 3.41 3.86 30.79
C GLU A 21 3.07 2.57 30.05
N TRP A 22 2.89 1.48 30.80
CA TRP A 22 2.69 0.16 30.17
C TRP A 22 1.28 -0.07 29.64
N THR A 23 0.25 0.57 30.22
CA THR A 23 -1.16 0.28 29.99
C THR A 23 -2.05 1.51 29.85
N ALA A 24 -1.46 2.72 29.76
CA ALA A 24 -2.21 3.97 29.77
C ALA A 24 -3.30 4.04 28.68
N LEU A 25 -2.96 3.71 27.43
CA LEU A 25 -3.92 3.72 26.34
C LEU A 25 -4.93 2.57 26.47
N LYS A 26 -4.45 1.37 26.80
CA LYS A 26 -5.30 0.20 26.99
C LYS A 26 -6.35 0.46 28.08
N ASP A 27 -5.92 0.92 29.26
CA ASP A 27 -6.82 1.16 30.37
C ASP A 27 -7.82 2.28 30.07
N TYR A 28 -7.40 3.32 29.35
CA TYR A 28 -8.30 4.35 28.84
C TYR A 28 -9.36 3.78 27.89
N LEU A 29 -8.97 2.94 26.92
CA LEU A 29 -9.91 2.37 25.96
C LEU A 29 -10.87 1.37 26.63
N LEU A 30 -10.39 0.55 27.57
CA LEU A 30 -11.24 -0.31 28.39
C LEU A 30 -12.28 0.51 29.17
N SER A 31 -11.89 1.66 29.75
CA SER A 31 -12.81 2.58 30.45
C SER A 31 -13.87 3.21 29.53
N LYS A 32 -13.61 3.23 28.20
CA LYS A 32 -14.57 3.65 27.16
C LYS A 32 -15.44 2.51 26.62
N GLY A 33 -15.28 1.28 27.16
CA GLY A 33 -16.09 0.12 26.79
C GLY A 33 -15.56 -0.68 25.60
N TYR A 34 -14.33 -0.41 25.12
CA TYR A 34 -13.72 -1.23 24.08
C TYR A 34 -13.21 -2.54 24.66
N ASP A 35 -13.40 -3.64 23.94
CA ASP A 35 -12.90 -4.98 24.30
C ASP A 35 -11.37 -5.07 24.12
N GLU A 36 -10.69 -5.79 25.04
CA GLU A 36 -9.23 -5.92 25.02
C GLU A 36 -8.72 -6.63 23.75
N ASN A 37 -9.41 -7.67 23.27
CA ASN A 37 -9.03 -8.36 22.03
C ASN A 37 -9.19 -7.45 20.82
N PHE A 38 -10.20 -6.56 20.84
CA PHE A 38 -10.35 -5.55 19.79
C PHE A 38 -9.17 -4.56 19.79
N ILE A 39 -8.74 -4.09 20.96
CA ILE A 39 -7.59 -3.20 21.12
C ILE A 39 -6.31 -3.87 20.62
N ILE A 40 -6.12 -5.17 20.90
CA ILE A 40 -4.99 -5.97 20.42
C ILE A 40 -5.05 -6.14 18.88
N ARG A 41 -6.20 -6.49 18.34
CA ARG A 41 -6.38 -6.63 16.87
C ARG A 41 -6.16 -5.32 16.13
N ALA A 42 -6.52 -4.20 16.73
CA ALA A 42 -6.20 -2.86 16.20
C ALA A 42 -4.68 -2.53 16.25
N GLY A 43 -3.86 -3.38 16.86
CA GLY A 43 -2.43 -3.17 17.02
C GLY A 43 -2.04 -2.10 18.05
N LEU A 44 -2.98 -1.68 18.89
CA LEU A 44 -2.76 -0.67 19.93
C LEU A 44 -2.20 -1.27 21.22
N ALA A 45 -2.46 -2.57 21.46
CA ALA A 45 -1.85 -3.34 22.55
C ALA A 45 -1.27 -4.66 22.03
N LYS A 46 -0.39 -5.27 22.83
CA LYS A 46 0.23 -6.57 22.58
C LYS A 46 0.10 -7.47 23.80
N ARG A 47 -0.15 -8.75 23.59
CA ARG A 47 -0.07 -9.75 24.67
C ARG A 47 1.38 -9.96 25.08
N LYS A 48 1.60 -10.17 26.38
CA LYS A 48 2.90 -10.56 26.90
C LYS A 48 3.04 -12.07 26.71
N GLU A 49 4.14 -12.47 26.09
CA GLU A 49 4.44 -13.87 25.81
C GLU A 49 4.37 -14.73 27.10
N GLY A 50 3.57 -15.78 27.09
CA GLY A 50 3.35 -16.66 28.26
C GLY A 50 2.54 -16.08 29.41
N LYS A 51 1.82 -14.95 29.24
CA LYS A 51 0.96 -14.33 30.27
C LYS A 51 -0.36 -13.82 29.66
N ASP A 52 -1.43 -13.85 30.41
CA ASP A 52 -2.74 -13.27 30.02
C ASP A 52 -2.78 -11.74 30.01
N SER A 53 -1.70 -11.07 30.38
CA SER A 53 -1.64 -9.61 30.44
C SER A 53 -1.21 -9.01 29.11
N SER A 54 -1.82 -7.90 28.73
CA SER A 54 -1.43 -7.10 27.57
C SER A 54 -0.87 -5.74 27.99
N TYR A 55 -0.16 -5.09 27.06
CA TYR A 55 0.48 -3.79 27.27
C TYR A 55 0.41 -2.95 26.01
N ASP A 56 0.50 -1.61 26.14
CA ASP A 56 0.45 -0.68 25.03
C ASP A 56 1.58 -0.91 24.01
N THR A 57 1.24 -0.93 22.74
CA THR A 57 2.22 -1.06 21.66
C THR A 57 3.18 0.11 21.60
N PHE A 58 2.67 1.33 21.81
CA PHE A 58 3.43 2.57 21.74
C PHE A 58 3.62 3.13 23.14
N ARG A 59 4.87 3.39 23.54
CA ARG A 59 5.24 3.95 24.84
C ARG A 59 6.43 4.87 24.69
N ASN A 60 6.40 6.04 25.35
CA ASN A 60 7.43 7.08 25.28
C ASN A 60 7.79 7.45 23.82
N ARG A 61 6.75 7.67 22.99
CA ARG A 61 6.93 7.93 21.57
C ARG A 61 6.10 9.10 21.07
N LEU A 62 6.67 9.84 20.11
CA LEU A 62 5.91 10.74 19.26
C LEU A 62 5.14 9.89 18.24
N VAL A 63 3.83 10.09 18.18
CA VAL A 63 2.92 9.27 17.37
C VAL A 63 2.42 10.04 16.16
N PHE A 64 2.47 9.40 15.01
CA PHE A 64 2.01 9.91 13.72
C PHE A 64 0.86 9.03 13.24
N PRO A 65 -0.37 9.55 13.13
CA PRO A 65 -1.46 8.81 12.52
C PRO A 65 -1.17 8.53 11.03
N ILE A 66 -1.44 7.32 10.61
CA ILE A 66 -1.44 6.95 9.20
C ILE A 66 -2.89 6.95 8.74
N VAL A 67 -3.17 7.81 7.76
CA VAL A 67 -4.53 8.19 7.39
C VAL A 67 -4.75 7.88 5.91
N ASP A 68 -5.91 7.32 5.56
CA ASP A 68 -6.30 7.10 4.18
C ASP A 68 -6.72 8.40 3.46
N SER A 69 -7.07 8.28 2.18
CA SER A 69 -7.52 9.43 1.37
C SER A 69 -8.86 10.04 1.83
N HIS A 70 -9.59 9.39 2.73
CA HIS A 70 -10.88 9.83 3.29
C HIS A 70 -10.75 10.35 4.73
N ASN A 71 -9.51 10.46 5.24
CA ASN A 71 -9.15 10.83 6.61
C ASN A 71 -9.54 9.80 7.69
N HIS A 72 -9.73 8.52 7.35
CA HIS A 72 -9.83 7.48 8.37
C HIS A 72 -8.43 7.10 8.86
N VAL A 73 -8.26 7.01 10.17
CA VAL A 73 -7.02 6.54 10.77
C VAL A 73 -6.94 5.02 10.63
N LEU A 74 -5.96 4.54 9.88
CA LEU A 74 -5.74 3.12 9.62
C LEU A 74 -4.78 2.50 10.62
N GLY A 75 -3.85 3.28 11.15
CA GLY A 75 -2.84 2.86 12.09
C GLY A 75 -1.92 4.01 12.49
N PHE A 76 -0.79 3.67 13.07
CA PHE A 76 0.15 4.66 13.61
C PHE A 76 1.59 4.28 13.27
N SER A 77 2.41 5.30 13.04
CA SER A 77 3.87 5.24 13.14
C SER A 77 4.30 5.98 14.38
N ALA A 78 5.30 5.52 15.10
CA ALA A 78 5.73 6.17 16.31
C ALA A 78 7.26 6.19 16.45
N ARG A 79 7.81 7.39 16.74
CA ARG A 79 9.25 7.60 16.90
C ARG A 79 9.61 7.64 18.37
N SER A 80 10.66 6.91 18.74
CA SER A 80 11.24 6.97 20.10
C SER A 80 11.72 8.38 20.46
N LEU A 81 11.46 8.80 21.72
CA LEU A 81 11.91 10.07 22.27
C LEU A 81 13.20 9.95 23.09
N ASP A 82 13.59 8.74 23.49
CA ASP A 82 14.75 8.42 24.33
C ASP A 82 15.85 7.63 23.60
N ASN A 83 15.80 7.57 22.27
CA ASN A 83 16.67 6.77 21.41
C ASN A 83 16.59 5.25 21.64
N SER A 84 15.54 4.75 22.32
CA SER A 84 15.29 3.31 22.44
C SER A 84 15.01 2.68 21.06
N MET A 85 15.50 1.46 20.87
CA MET A 85 15.24 0.71 19.63
C MET A 85 13.89 -0.03 19.68
N PRO A 86 13.19 -0.15 18.58
CA PRO A 86 13.47 0.46 17.27
C PRO A 86 13.18 1.97 17.26
N LYS A 87 13.98 2.76 16.51
CA LYS A 87 13.82 4.22 16.36
C LYS A 87 12.40 4.58 15.89
N TYR A 88 11.86 3.85 14.93
CA TYR A 88 10.47 3.92 14.49
C TYR A 88 9.77 2.59 14.73
N LEU A 89 8.56 2.65 15.24
CA LEU A 89 7.66 1.52 15.42
C LEU A 89 6.34 1.82 14.72
N ASN A 90 5.89 0.90 13.87
CA ASN A 90 4.60 1.03 13.20
C ASN A 90 3.59 0.04 13.77
N THR A 91 2.30 0.36 13.64
CA THR A 91 1.23 -0.63 13.81
C THR A 91 1.56 -1.89 13.01
N SER A 92 1.31 -3.05 13.59
CA SER A 92 1.47 -4.34 12.89
C SER A 92 0.49 -4.44 11.73
N GLU A 93 0.85 -5.19 10.67
CA GLU A 93 -0.07 -5.46 9.55
C GLU A 93 -1.38 -6.04 10.09
N ASN A 94 -2.49 -5.53 9.58
CA ASN A 94 -3.82 -6.01 9.92
C ASN A 94 -4.78 -5.80 8.72
N ILE A 95 -6.07 -6.09 8.89
CA ILE A 95 -7.07 -6.03 7.81
C ILE A 95 -7.13 -4.64 7.15
N VAL A 96 -6.98 -3.56 7.93
CA VAL A 96 -7.08 -2.17 7.43
C VAL A 96 -5.72 -1.51 7.22
N PHE A 97 -4.67 -1.95 7.91
CA PHE A 97 -3.35 -1.34 7.87
C PHE A 97 -2.35 -2.19 7.09
N LYS A 98 -2.12 -1.83 5.84
CA LYS A 98 -1.19 -2.49 4.93
C LYS A 98 -0.08 -1.51 4.52
N LYS A 99 1.06 -1.56 5.19
CA LYS A 99 2.19 -0.62 4.98
C LYS A 99 2.64 -0.54 3.54
N ARG A 100 2.58 -1.66 2.82
CA ARG A 100 3.01 -1.78 1.43
C ARG A 100 2.10 -1.07 0.42
N GLU A 101 0.92 -0.63 0.86
CA GLU A 101 -0.08 0.04 0.03
C GLU A 101 -0.27 1.50 0.41
N LEU A 102 0.26 1.92 1.56
CA LEU A 102 0.05 3.23 2.15
C LEU A 102 1.29 4.11 2.03
N LEU A 103 1.06 5.43 1.93
CA LEU A 103 2.10 6.46 2.00
C LEU A 103 1.70 7.51 3.04
N PHE A 104 2.67 7.91 3.88
CA PHE A 104 2.47 9.01 4.82
C PHE A 104 2.31 10.33 4.07
N GLY A 105 1.40 11.18 4.52
CA GLY A 105 1.11 12.47 3.89
C GLY A 105 0.22 12.41 2.64
N TYR A 106 -0.13 11.20 2.15
CA TYR A 106 -0.91 11.05 0.93
C TYR A 106 -2.32 11.66 1.01
N ASN A 107 -2.97 11.62 2.18
CA ASN A 107 -4.26 12.27 2.42
C ASN A 107 -4.19 13.80 2.24
N ILE A 108 -3.10 14.42 2.70
CA ILE A 108 -2.85 15.87 2.57
C ILE A 108 -2.54 16.19 1.10
N TYR A 109 -1.63 15.44 0.46
CA TYR A 109 -1.36 15.55 -0.96
C TYR A 109 -2.66 15.51 -1.78
N LYS A 110 -3.51 14.51 -1.55
CA LYS A 110 -4.75 14.32 -2.30
C LYS A 110 -5.72 15.49 -2.15
N LYS A 111 -5.71 16.17 -1.01
CA LYS A 111 -6.63 17.24 -0.64
C LYS A 111 -6.13 18.63 -1.05
N GLU A 112 -4.84 18.87 -0.99
CA GLU A 112 -4.26 20.23 -1.07
C GLU A 112 -3.31 20.44 -2.26
N ALA A 113 -2.76 19.37 -2.83
CA ALA A 113 -1.88 19.51 -3.99
C ALA A 113 -2.67 19.59 -5.31
N ASP A 114 -2.11 20.29 -6.29
CA ASP A 114 -2.67 20.43 -7.64
C ASP A 114 -2.57 19.16 -8.50
N ARG A 115 -1.94 18.11 -7.99
CA ARG A 115 -1.68 16.80 -8.64
C ARG A 115 -0.79 16.87 -9.88
N ASP A 116 -0.15 17.99 -10.16
CA ASP A 116 0.83 18.05 -11.25
C ASP A 116 2.11 17.29 -10.90
N LYS A 117 2.49 17.31 -9.64
CA LYS A 117 3.70 16.65 -9.14
C LYS A 117 3.49 16.01 -7.77
N ILE A 118 4.21 14.91 -7.52
CA ILE A 118 4.33 14.26 -6.22
C ILE A 118 5.80 14.02 -5.92
N LEU A 119 6.20 14.21 -4.68
CA LEU A 119 7.57 14.06 -4.21
C LEU A 119 7.63 12.90 -3.21
N LEU A 120 8.34 11.86 -3.56
CA LEU A 120 8.60 10.72 -2.70
C LEU A 120 9.88 10.98 -1.89
N VAL A 121 9.76 10.94 -0.55
CA VAL A 121 10.87 11.07 0.42
C VAL A 121 10.92 9.85 1.34
N GLU A 122 11.96 9.74 2.17
CA GLU A 122 12.13 8.54 3.02
C GLU A 122 11.28 8.58 4.28
N GLY A 123 11.22 9.71 4.96
CA GLY A 123 10.72 9.79 6.32
C GLY A 123 9.48 10.67 6.53
N ASN A 124 8.71 10.33 7.56
CA ASN A 124 7.55 11.13 7.96
C ASN A 124 7.93 12.56 8.35
N ILE A 125 9.11 12.74 8.93
CA ILE A 125 9.60 14.07 9.34
C ILE A 125 9.89 14.92 8.13
N ASP A 126 10.49 14.35 7.06
CA ASP A 126 10.80 15.06 5.84
C ASP A 126 9.53 15.61 5.19
N VAL A 127 8.48 14.78 5.12
CA VAL A 127 7.16 15.22 4.64
C VAL A 127 6.63 16.42 5.42
N MET A 128 6.70 16.38 6.75
CA MET A 128 6.17 17.46 7.58
C MET A 128 7.01 18.73 7.52
N SER A 129 8.33 18.61 7.48
CA SER A 129 9.22 19.78 7.34
C SER A 129 9.08 20.44 5.98
N LEU A 130 8.92 19.65 4.93
CA LEU A 130 8.63 20.15 3.59
C LEU A 130 7.26 20.83 3.54
N TYR A 131 6.23 20.23 4.14
CA TYR A 131 4.90 20.83 4.23
C TYR A 131 4.93 22.18 4.95
N GLN A 132 5.58 22.25 6.12
CA GLN A 132 5.75 23.48 6.91
C GLN A 132 6.41 24.60 6.09
N ALA A 133 7.30 24.25 5.18
CA ALA A 133 7.97 25.19 4.30
C ALA A 133 7.17 25.53 3.03
N GLY A 134 5.97 24.96 2.83
CA GLY A 134 5.09 25.22 1.68
C GLY A 134 5.13 24.16 0.58
N VAL A 135 5.81 23.02 0.79
CA VAL A 135 5.85 21.89 -0.15
C VAL A 135 4.79 20.86 0.27
N ASN A 136 3.55 21.03 -0.22
CA ASN A 136 2.37 20.24 0.18
C ASN A 136 2.16 18.95 -0.64
N TYR A 137 3.13 18.61 -1.51
CA TYR A 137 3.06 17.44 -2.41
C TYR A 137 4.05 16.34 -2.06
N ALA A 138 4.65 16.37 -0.86
CA ALA A 138 5.55 15.35 -0.37
C ALA A 138 4.78 14.18 0.29
N VAL A 139 5.27 12.95 0.04
CA VAL A 139 4.79 11.70 0.64
C VAL A 139 5.96 10.81 1.00
N ALA A 140 5.79 9.93 1.99
CA ALA A 140 6.87 9.02 2.40
C ALA A 140 6.41 7.58 2.57
N ASN A 141 7.38 6.66 2.50
CA ASN A 141 7.19 5.27 2.86
C ASN A 141 7.01 5.10 4.37
N LEU A 142 6.45 3.97 4.80
CA LEU A 142 6.18 3.66 6.20
C LEU A 142 7.25 2.75 6.82
N GLY A 143 8.54 3.13 6.68
CA GLY A 143 9.66 2.34 7.22
C GLY A 143 9.83 0.98 6.53
N THR A 144 9.39 0.87 5.30
CA THR A 144 9.60 -0.28 4.40
C THR A 144 10.17 0.22 3.08
N ALA A 145 10.78 -0.67 2.31
CA ALA A 145 11.17 -0.35 0.94
C ALA A 145 9.93 0.06 0.12
N PHE A 146 10.14 0.96 -0.85
CA PHE A 146 9.12 1.37 -1.80
C PHE A 146 8.57 0.15 -2.57
N THR A 147 7.29 0.13 -2.87
CA THR A 147 6.61 -1.03 -3.45
C THR A 147 5.91 -0.69 -4.76
N ILE A 148 5.59 -1.74 -5.54
CA ILE A 148 4.85 -1.59 -6.79
C ILE A 148 3.42 -1.03 -6.57
N ASN A 149 2.78 -1.35 -5.42
CA ASN A 149 1.47 -0.80 -5.08
C ASN A 149 1.55 0.71 -4.82
N GLN A 150 2.56 1.15 -4.08
CA GLN A 150 2.84 2.57 -3.87
C GLN A 150 3.21 3.27 -5.18
N ALA A 151 4.02 2.64 -6.03
CA ALA A 151 4.36 3.17 -7.36
C ALA A 151 3.11 3.38 -8.24
N ASN A 152 2.21 2.40 -8.27
CA ASN A 152 0.93 2.51 -8.96
C ASN A 152 0.04 3.63 -8.38
N LEU A 153 0.10 3.83 -7.05
CA LEU A 153 -0.61 4.94 -6.41
C LEU A 153 -0.07 6.29 -6.90
N LEU A 154 1.26 6.46 -6.96
CA LEU A 154 1.89 7.66 -7.49
C LEU A 154 1.53 7.90 -8.96
N LYS A 155 1.72 6.89 -9.83
CA LYS A 155 1.45 6.96 -11.28
C LYS A 155 0.01 7.40 -11.59
N ARG A 156 -0.99 6.92 -10.82
CA ARG A 156 -2.40 7.26 -11.04
C ARG A 156 -2.79 8.66 -10.57
N ASN A 157 -2.00 9.27 -9.68
CA ASN A 157 -2.41 10.49 -8.99
C ASN A 157 -1.53 11.71 -9.27
N ALA A 158 -0.42 11.58 -10.00
CA ALA A 158 0.44 12.69 -10.37
C ALA A 158 0.91 12.60 -11.82
N LYS A 159 1.08 13.75 -12.50
CA LYS A 159 1.65 13.82 -13.84
C LYS A 159 3.18 13.64 -13.82
N LYS A 160 3.84 14.15 -12.77
CA LYS A 160 5.29 14.05 -12.56
C LYS A 160 5.59 13.46 -11.19
N ILE A 161 6.46 12.46 -11.16
CA ILE A 161 6.94 11.82 -9.93
C ILE A 161 8.38 12.28 -9.71
N TYR A 162 8.64 12.81 -8.52
CA TYR A 162 9.97 13.16 -8.05
C TYR A 162 10.38 12.22 -6.92
N ILE A 163 11.65 11.84 -6.88
CA ILE A 163 12.28 11.09 -5.80
C ILE A 163 13.32 12.01 -5.16
N CYS A 164 13.25 12.20 -3.85
CA CYS A 164 14.21 12.98 -3.09
C CYS A 164 14.53 12.22 -1.80
N TYR A 165 15.43 11.27 -1.89
CA TYR A 165 15.90 10.50 -0.75
C TYR A 165 17.16 11.13 -0.15
N ASP A 166 17.64 10.58 0.97
CA ASP A 166 18.81 11.10 1.68
C ASP A 166 20.05 11.10 0.78
N GLY A 167 20.91 12.11 0.89
CA GLY A 167 22.11 12.25 0.07
C GLY A 167 23.24 11.27 0.43
N ASP A 168 22.99 10.24 1.25
CA ASP A 168 23.95 9.23 1.61
C ASP A 168 23.89 7.98 0.69
N LYS A 169 24.83 7.03 0.91
CA LYS A 169 24.88 5.78 0.11
C LYS A 169 23.60 4.94 0.23
N ALA A 170 22.93 4.95 1.38
CA ALA A 170 21.69 4.18 1.59
C ALA A 170 20.54 4.80 0.79
N GLY A 171 20.41 6.14 0.82
CA GLY A 171 19.43 6.88 0.04
C GLY A 171 19.65 6.75 -1.48
N LYS A 172 20.91 6.79 -1.95
CA LYS A 172 21.22 6.51 -3.37
C LYS A 172 20.78 5.10 -3.78
N ASN A 173 21.07 4.08 -2.99
CA ASN A 173 20.61 2.70 -3.24
C ASN A 173 19.06 2.59 -3.21
N ALA A 174 18.40 3.31 -2.34
CA ALA A 174 16.94 3.36 -2.28
C ALA A 174 16.36 4.06 -3.52
N THR A 175 17.00 5.12 -4.01
CA THR A 175 16.66 5.83 -5.24
C THR A 175 16.69 4.90 -6.45
N HIS A 176 17.76 4.13 -6.65
CA HIS A 176 17.85 3.15 -7.74
C HIS A 176 16.71 2.11 -7.69
N LYS A 177 16.44 1.56 -6.50
CA LYS A 177 15.33 0.62 -6.33
C LYS A 177 13.97 1.26 -6.66
N ALA A 178 13.76 2.51 -6.26
CA ALA A 178 12.52 3.23 -6.56
C ALA A 178 12.38 3.51 -8.06
N ILE A 179 13.47 3.88 -8.74
CA ILE A 179 13.53 4.03 -10.20
C ILE A 179 13.17 2.71 -10.90
N ASP A 180 13.79 1.60 -10.52
CA ASP A 180 13.54 0.30 -11.13
C ASP A 180 12.07 -0.14 -10.95
N ILE A 181 11.47 0.09 -9.78
CA ILE A 181 10.06 -0.20 -9.52
C ILE A 181 9.15 0.68 -10.39
N LEU A 182 9.39 1.99 -10.47
CA LEU A 182 8.61 2.89 -11.30
C LEU A 182 8.75 2.53 -12.79
N ARG A 183 9.95 2.24 -13.25
CA ARG A 183 10.22 1.79 -14.63
C ARG A 183 9.49 0.49 -14.95
N SER A 184 9.40 -0.45 -14.01
CA SER A 184 8.71 -1.74 -14.21
C SER A 184 7.22 -1.60 -14.51
N ILE A 185 6.61 -0.48 -14.15
CA ILE A 185 5.21 -0.12 -14.42
C ILE A 185 5.09 0.98 -15.47
N ASP A 186 6.13 1.25 -16.25
CA ASP A 186 6.20 2.32 -17.25
C ASP A 186 5.84 3.71 -16.67
N ALA A 187 6.33 4.01 -15.47
CA ALA A 187 6.23 5.34 -14.85
C ALA A 187 7.58 6.04 -14.89
N LYS A 188 7.56 7.31 -15.31
CA LYS A 188 8.75 8.16 -15.37
C LYS A 188 8.97 8.85 -14.04
N ALA A 189 10.23 8.91 -13.59
CA ALA A 189 10.62 9.58 -12.37
C ALA A 189 11.69 10.64 -12.64
N ASN A 190 11.71 11.68 -11.81
CA ASN A 190 12.77 12.70 -11.76
C ASN A 190 13.46 12.58 -10.41
N VAL A 191 14.77 12.61 -10.37
CA VAL A 191 15.58 12.50 -9.15
C VAL A 191 16.06 13.88 -8.72
N VAL A 192 15.78 14.22 -7.47
CA VAL A 192 16.24 15.45 -6.83
C VAL A 192 17.45 15.11 -5.98
N GLU A 193 18.63 15.49 -6.43
CA GLU A 193 19.88 15.20 -5.75
C GLU A 193 20.15 16.22 -4.64
N LEU A 194 20.29 15.74 -3.42
CA LEU A 194 20.74 16.53 -2.29
C LEU A 194 22.25 16.38 -2.08
N PRO A 195 22.92 17.43 -1.53
CA PRO A 195 24.32 17.30 -1.13
C PRO A 195 24.52 16.16 -0.13
N GLU A 196 25.70 15.53 -0.18
CA GLU A 196 26.07 14.42 0.70
C GLU A 196 25.82 14.77 2.18
N GLY A 197 25.21 13.84 2.91
CA GLY A 197 24.93 13.94 4.33
C GLY A 197 23.73 14.82 4.71
N LEU A 198 22.97 15.35 3.73
CA LEU A 198 21.73 16.09 4.00
C LEU A 198 20.51 15.24 3.65
N ASP A 199 19.53 15.24 4.56
CA ASP A 199 18.17 14.77 4.28
C ASP A 199 17.27 15.94 3.82
N PRO A 200 16.07 15.69 3.27
CA PRO A 200 15.15 16.76 2.85
C PRO A 200 14.79 17.74 3.98
N ASP A 201 14.67 17.26 5.24
CA ASP A 201 14.40 18.06 6.43
C ASP A 201 15.55 19.04 6.71
N ASP A 202 16.79 18.55 6.69
CA ASP A 202 17.98 19.39 6.91
C ASP A 202 18.20 20.39 5.77
N TYR A 203 17.95 19.96 4.52
CA TYR A 203 18.10 20.81 3.35
C TYR A 203 17.10 21.97 3.34
N ILE A 204 15.80 21.69 3.55
CA ILE A 204 14.77 22.74 3.55
C ILE A 204 14.95 23.74 4.69
N LYS A 205 15.42 23.29 5.85
CA LYS A 205 15.75 24.19 6.98
C LYS A 205 16.92 25.11 6.70
N LYS A 206 17.92 24.60 5.96
CA LYS A 206 19.13 25.35 5.66
C LYS A 206 18.94 26.35 4.52
N TYR A 207 18.22 25.96 3.47
CA TYR A 207 18.12 26.74 2.23
C TYR A 207 16.72 27.30 1.95
N GLY A 208 15.73 26.97 2.75
CA GLY A 208 14.35 27.43 2.63
C GLY A 208 13.64 26.92 1.37
N LEU A 209 12.41 27.39 1.18
CA LEU A 209 11.56 26.99 0.04
C LEU A 209 12.21 27.34 -1.32
N ALA A 210 12.83 28.50 -1.43
CA ALA A 210 13.47 28.94 -2.69
C ALA A 210 14.60 27.98 -3.10
N GLY A 211 15.48 27.60 -2.14
CA GLY A 211 16.56 26.66 -2.38
C GLY A 211 16.05 25.27 -2.74
N PHE A 212 15.00 24.80 -2.06
CA PHE A 212 14.41 23.50 -2.37
C PHE A 212 13.70 23.51 -3.74
N THR A 213 13.01 24.59 -4.09
CA THR A 213 12.38 24.76 -5.41
C THR A 213 13.42 24.76 -6.53
N ALA A 214 14.58 25.38 -6.31
CA ALA A 214 15.69 25.32 -7.27
C ALA A 214 16.14 23.88 -7.50
N LYS A 215 16.28 23.08 -6.44
CA LYS A 215 16.62 21.64 -6.53
C LYS A 215 15.56 20.81 -7.29
N ILE A 216 14.28 21.08 -7.08
CA ILE A 216 13.20 20.44 -7.86
C ILE A 216 13.32 20.79 -9.36
N ASN A 217 13.68 22.04 -9.68
CA ASN A 217 13.84 22.47 -11.08
C ASN A 217 15.12 21.90 -11.73
N GLU A 218 16.15 21.61 -10.94
CA GLU A 218 17.40 20.95 -11.37
C GLU A 218 17.28 19.42 -11.45
N ALA A 219 16.12 18.84 -11.07
CA ALA A 219 15.94 17.41 -11.03
C ALA A 219 16.18 16.76 -12.40
N LYS A 220 17.04 15.76 -12.42
CA LYS A 220 17.34 14.95 -13.60
C LYS A 220 16.24 13.90 -13.79
N ASN A 221 15.88 13.56 -15.03
CA ASN A 221 15.10 12.36 -15.22
C ASN A 221 15.90 11.11 -14.80
N SER A 222 15.21 10.00 -14.53
CA SER A 222 15.88 8.82 -13.96
C SER A 222 16.99 8.24 -14.82
N VAL A 223 16.91 8.34 -16.15
CA VAL A 223 17.97 7.87 -17.06
C VAL A 223 19.18 8.79 -17.00
N GLU A 224 18.97 10.12 -17.05
CA GLU A 224 20.04 11.10 -16.92
C GLU A 224 20.76 11.00 -15.56
N TYR A 225 20.00 10.73 -14.48
CA TYR A 225 20.55 10.50 -13.16
C TYR A 225 21.48 9.29 -13.13
N GLU A 226 20.99 8.13 -13.58
CA GLU A 226 21.78 6.87 -13.60
C GLU A 226 23.00 7.00 -14.53
N VAL A 227 22.85 7.65 -15.70
CA VAL A 227 23.98 7.92 -16.61
C VAL A 227 25.02 8.83 -15.93
N SER A 228 24.60 9.90 -15.25
CA SER A 228 25.56 10.79 -14.58
C SER A 228 26.35 10.08 -13.48
N GLU A 229 25.73 9.18 -12.73
CA GLU A 229 26.45 8.37 -11.72
C GLU A 229 27.46 7.39 -12.37
N LEU A 230 27.10 6.75 -13.49
CA LEU A 230 28.04 5.90 -14.23
C LEU A 230 29.25 6.70 -14.77
N MET A 231 29.00 7.91 -15.28
CA MET A 231 30.06 8.78 -15.77
C MET A 231 31.01 9.27 -14.67
N GLU A 232 30.56 9.31 -13.42
CA GLU A 232 31.43 9.62 -12.28
C GLU A 232 32.34 8.44 -11.86
N LEU A 233 31.90 7.21 -12.18
CA LEU A 233 32.61 5.97 -11.77
C LEU A 233 33.68 5.53 -12.76
N TYR A 234 33.56 5.88 -14.04
CA TYR A 234 34.39 5.37 -15.12
C TYR A 234 35.15 6.47 -15.85
N ASP A 235 36.42 6.20 -16.20
CA ASP A 235 37.24 7.08 -17.03
C ASP A 235 37.05 6.74 -18.51
N VAL A 236 36.47 7.67 -19.26
CA VAL A 236 36.24 7.52 -20.71
C VAL A 236 37.53 7.51 -21.56
N ASN A 237 38.67 7.95 -20.98
CA ASN A 237 39.95 7.98 -21.67
C ASN A 237 40.74 6.66 -21.48
N ASP A 238 40.38 5.85 -20.51
CA ASP A 238 40.96 4.53 -20.31
C ASP A 238 40.12 3.49 -21.09
N PRO A 239 40.73 2.73 -22.03
CA PRO A 239 39.98 1.79 -22.86
C PRO A 239 39.29 0.68 -22.08
N GLU A 240 39.87 0.19 -20.99
CA GLU A 240 39.26 -0.86 -20.17
C GLU A 240 38.08 -0.36 -19.34
N SER A 241 38.22 0.83 -18.76
CA SER A 241 37.15 1.54 -18.05
C SER A 241 36.02 1.91 -19.01
N LEU A 242 36.35 2.40 -20.21
CA LEU A 242 35.33 2.70 -21.24
C LEU A 242 34.54 1.45 -21.67
N LEU A 243 35.20 0.30 -21.81
CA LEU A 243 34.50 -0.94 -22.14
C LEU A 243 33.49 -1.33 -21.04
N GLN A 244 33.87 -1.19 -19.78
CA GLN A 244 32.98 -1.44 -18.63
C GLN A 244 31.82 -0.45 -18.63
N LEU A 245 32.09 0.85 -18.82
CA LEU A 245 31.06 1.88 -18.94
C LEU A 245 30.05 1.59 -20.05
N ILE A 246 30.50 1.19 -21.25
CA ILE A 246 29.62 0.86 -22.37
C ILE A 246 28.71 -0.32 -22.01
N ASN A 247 29.21 -1.33 -21.28
CA ASN A 247 28.39 -2.45 -20.82
C ASN A 247 27.31 -2.00 -19.85
N GLU A 248 27.67 -1.22 -18.82
CA GLU A 248 26.73 -0.69 -17.82
C GLU A 248 25.66 0.24 -18.46
N LEU A 249 26.09 1.15 -19.35
CA LEU A 249 25.17 2.00 -20.11
C LEU A 249 24.23 1.17 -20.99
N SER A 250 24.72 0.09 -21.61
CA SER A 250 23.90 -0.77 -22.43
C SER A 250 22.89 -1.56 -21.62
N ASP A 251 23.26 -2.01 -20.44
CA ASP A 251 22.35 -2.65 -19.49
C ASP A 251 21.26 -1.66 -19.03
N LEU A 252 21.64 -0.44 -18.68
CA LEU A 252 20.69 0.62 -18.32
C LEU A 252 19.70 0.92 -19.46
N LEU A 253 20.22 1.17 -20.67
CA LEU A 253 19.42 1.51 -21.85
C LEU A 253 18.51 0.35 -22.29
N SER A 254 18.94 -0.90 -22.10
CA SER A 254 18.12 -2.08 -22.39
C SER A 254 16.85 -2.17 -21.54
N LYS A 255 16.85 -1.55 -20.35
CA LYS A 255 15.68 -1.46 -19.46
C LYS A 255 14.59 -0.52 -19.96
N ILE A 256 14.87 0.32 -20.96
CA ILE A 256 13.89 1.23 -21.57
C ILE A 256 13.10 0.44 -22.61
N ASN A 257 11.80 0.24 -22.37
CA ASN A 257 10.95 -0.57 -23.25
C ASN A 257 10.68 0.11 -24.59
N ASP A 258 10.44 1.43 -24.60
CA ASP A 258 10.18 2.19 -25.81
C ASP A 258 11.45 2.35 -26.64
N LYS A 259 11.39 1.84 -27.89
CA LYS A 259 12.55 1.86 -28.80
C LYS A 259 12.94 3.29 -29.18
N ILE A 260 11.98 4.16 -29.40
CA ILE A 260 12.25 5.57 -29.81
C ILE A 260 12.89 6.32 -28.65
N GLU A 261 12.36 6.16 -27.45
CA GLU A 261 12.92 6.74 -26.22
C GLU A 261 14.37 6.28 -26.03
N ARG A 262 14.63 5.00 -26.18
CA ARG A 262 15.98 4.42 -26.07
C ARG A 262 16.96 5.01 -27.08
N GLU A 263 16.55 5.15 -28.35
CA GLU A 263 17.39 5.77 -29.42
C GLU A 263 17.68 7.25 -29.08
N ILE A 264 16.72 7.99 -28.54
CA ILE A 264 16.91 9.36 -28.10
C ILE A 264 17.98 9.44 -26.99
N TYR A 265 17.95 8.52 -26.00
CA TYR A 265 18.96 8.49 -24.95
C TYR A 265 20.34 8.04 -25.45
N ILE A 266 20.42 7.10 -26.38
CA ILE A 266 21.68 6.71 -27.03
C ILE A 266 22.32 7.94 -27.71
N ASP A 267 21.53 8.68 -28.48
CA ASP A 267 22.01 9.89 -29.15
C ASP A 267 22.39 11.01 -28.17
N TYR A 268 21.60 11.19 -27.11
CA TYR A 268 21.91 12.14 -26.02
C TYR A 268 23.26 11.81 -25.34
N ILE A 269 23.46 10.57 -24.91
CA ILE A 269 24.69 10.11 -24.24
C ILE A 269 25.89 10.27 -25.17
N SER A 270 25.72 9.87 -26.43
CA SER A 270 26.77 9.99 -27.44
C SER A 270 27.24 11.44 -27.62
N ARG A 271 26.30 12.39 -27.71
CA ARG A 271 26.62 13.82 -27.89
C ARG A 271 27.18 14.46 -26.63
N VAL A 272 26.61 14.21 -25.49
CA VAL A 272 26.99 14.87 -24.22
C VAL A 272 28.34 14.37 -23.70
N TYR A 273 28.59 13.06 -23.80
CA TYR A 273 29.77 12.43 -23.23
C TYR A 273 30.80 11.99 -24.26
N SER A 274 30.61 12.32 -25.54
CA SER A 274 31.54 12.00 -26.64
C SER A 274 31.81 10.50 -26.82
N ILE A 275 30.80 9.65 -26.54
CA ILE A 275 30.86 8.20 -26.73
C ILE A 275 30.32 7.87 -28.14
N ASP A 276 31.02 7.00 -28.91
CA ASP A 276 30.55 6.61 -30.26
C ASP A 276 29.18 5.92 -30.19
N ASN A 277 28.19 6.52 -30.85
CA ASN A 277 26.80 6.03 -30.93
C ASN A 277 26.73 4.56 -31.39
N ARG A 278 27.58 4.15 -32.36
CA ARG A 278 27.60 2.80 -32.90
C ARG A 278 28.02 1.76 -31.84
N LEU A 279 28.92 2.13 -30.93
CA LEU A 279 29.33 1.23 -29.84
C LEU A 279 28.15 0.96 -28.91
N LEU A 280 27.42 2.00 -28.49
CA LEU A 280 26.23 1.88 -27.65
C LEU A 280 25.12 1.09 -28.35
N THR A 281 24.76 1.47 -29.60
CA THR A 281 23.70 0.81 -30.36
C THR A 281 23.99 -0.67 -30.56
N ASN A 282 25.22 -1.03 -30.94
CA ASN A 282 25.61 -2.43 -31.14
C ASN A 282 25.57 -3.24 -29.86
N GLN A 283 25.98 -2.66 -28.74
CA GLN A 283 26.01 -3.36 -27.44
C GLN A 283 24.59 -3.51 -26.89
N VAL A 284 23.77 -2.46 -26.92
CA VAL A 284 22.35 -2.50 -26.49
C VAL A 284 21.56 -3.56 -27.28
N SER A 285 21.83 -3.70 -28.61
CA SER A 285 21.15 -4.71 -29.42
C SER A 285 21.48 -6.16 -29.03
N LYS A 286 22.61 -6.40 -28.40
CA LYS A 286 23.04 -7.72 -27.90
C LYS A 286 22.54 -8.00 -26.48
N THR A 287 22.23 -6.96 -25.72
CA THR A 287 21.78 -7.06 -24.32
C THR A 287 20.30 -7.45 -24.30
N LYS A 288 19.98 -8.62 -23.73
CA LYS A 288 18.61 -9.04 -23.48
C LYS A 288 18.19 -8.60 -22.08
N TYR A 289 17.36 -7.59 -21.98
CA TYR A 289 16.74 -7.23 -20.70
C TYR A 289 15.64 -8.23 -20.35
N VAL A 290 15.83 -8.95 -19.26
CA VAL A 290 14.78 -9.74 -18.61
C VAL A 290 14.23 -8.88 -17.49
N ASN A 291 12.98 -8.45 -17.59
CA ASN A 291 12.33 -7.66 -16.55
C ASN A 291 12.03 -8.54 -15.33
N ASN A 292 13.06 -8.81 -14.53
CA ASN A 292 12.97 -9.61 -13.30
C ASN A 292 12.00 -9.01 -12.26
N TYR A 293 11.67 -7.71 -12.38
CA TYR A 293 10.65 -7.09 -11.54
C TYR A 293 9.25 -7.49 -11.98
N LYS A 294 8.98 -7.64 -13.29
CA LYS A 294 7.71 -8.23 -13.74
C LYS A 294 7.57 -9.70 -13.34
N GLU A 295 8.64 -10.47 -13.31
CA GLU A 295 8.61 -11.87 -12.85
C GLU A 295 8.67 -12.03 -11.33
N LYS A 296 9.43 -11.18 -10.63
CA LYS A 296 9.61 -11.24 -9.17
C LYS A 296 8.51 -10.51 -8.41
N TYR A 297 7.89 -9.56 -9.07
CA TYR A 297 6.69 -8.80 -8.67
C TYR A 297 5.68 -8.80 -9.84
N THR A 298 5.51 -9.92 -10.55
CA THR A 298 4.17 -10.19 -10.98
C THR A 298 3.40 -9.92 -9.72
N VAL A 299 2.74 -8.76 -9.68
CA VAL A 299 1.55 -8.62 -8.86
C VAL A 299 0.87 -9.94 -9.16
N PRO A 300 0.79 -10.89 -8.19
CA PRO A 300 -0.07 -12.05 -8.41
C PRO A 300 -1.30 -11.35 -8.89
N GLU A 301 -1.72 -11.61 -10.16
CA GLU A 301 -2.84 -10.94 -10.83
C GLU A 301 -3.75 -10.62 -9.71
N VAL A 302 -3.93 -9.30 -9.34
CA VAL A 302 -4.51 -8.94 -8.03
C VAL A 302 -5.73 -9.81 -8.02
N PRO A 303 -5.76 -10.91 -7.25
CA PRO A 303 -6.74 -11.94 -7.48
C PRO A 303 -7.98 -11.13 -7.31
N ARG A 304 -8.69 -10.93 -8.43
CA ARG A 304 -9.67 -9.88 -8.66
C ARG A 304 -10.32 -9.64 -7.34
N ILE A 305 -9.89 -8.56 -6.61
CA ILE A 305 -10.11 -8.29 -5.17
C ILE A 305 -11.55 -8.61 -4.74
N LYS A 306 -12.42 -8.54 -5.71
CA LYS A 306 -13.85 -8.82 -5.67
C LYS A 306 -14.23 -10.28 -5.38
N LYS A 307 -13.52 -11.28 -5.89
CA LYS A 307 -13.80 -12.69 -5.54
C LYS A 307 -13.33 -13.01 -4.12
N LEU A 308 -12.20 -12.42 -3.71
CA LEU A 308 -11.66 -12.59 -2.37
C LEU A 308 -12.58 -11.96 -1.31
N ASP A 309 -13.16 -10.77 -1.59
CA ASP A 309 -14.05 -10.10 -0.65
C ASP A 309 -15.37 -10.88 -0.45
N ILE A 310 -15.95 -11.45 -1.51
CA ILE A 310 -17.14 -12.28 -1.40
C ILE A 310 -16.81 -13.63 -0.71
N GLU A 311 -15.70 -14.25 -1.03
CA GLU A 311 -15.26 -15.50 -0.40
C GLU A 311 -15.00 -15.31 1.10
N ILE A 312 -14.41 -14.19 1.52
CA ILE A 312 -14.21 -13.84 2.94
C ILE A 312 -15.56 -13.62 3.63
N ILE A 313 -16.49 -12.90 3.01
CA ILE A 313 -17.83 -12.71 3.59
C ILE A 313 -18.56 -14.04 3.69
N ASP A 314 -18.49 -14.89 2.67
CA ASP A 314 -19.13 -16.20 2.68
C ASP A 314 -18.48 -17.14 3.70
N GLU A 315 -17.17 -17.06 3.95
CA GLU A 315 -16.51 -17.79 5.03
C GLU A 315 -17.00 -17.31 6.41
N ASN A 316 -17.12 -16.01 6.62
CA ASN A 316 -17.71 -15.47 7.86
C ASN A 316 -19.18 -15.93 8.03
N LEU A 317 -20.00 -15.88 6.99
CA LEU A 317 -21.38 -16.39 7.05
C LEU A 317 -21.43 -17.89 7.33
N LEU A 318 -20.47 -18.68 6.81
CA LEU A 318 -20.35 -20.10 7.10
C LEU A 318 -20.04 -20.34 8.58
N ILE A 319 -19.21 -19.54 9.22
CA ILE A 319 -18.93 -19.61 10.66
C ILE A 319 -20.22 -19.42 11.49
N TYR A 320 -21.09 -18.48 11.11
CA TYR A 320 -22.42 -18.35 11.74
C TYR A 320 -23.29 -19.59 11.48
N ALA A 321 -23.26 -20.13 10.27
CA ALA A 321 -24.04 -21.34 9.93
C ALA A 321 -23.53 -22.56 10.71
N LEU A 322 -22.24 -22.67 11.00
CA LEU A 322 -21.63 -23.72 11.83
C LEU A 322 -21.95 -23.55 13.33
N ALA A 323 -22.21 -22.33 13.77
CA ALA A 323 -22.49 -22.05 15.19
C ALA A 323 -23.85 -22.55 15.61
N ASP A 324 -24.91 -22.46 14.76
CA ASP A 324 -26.25 -22.92 15.07
C ASP A 324 -27.08 -23.15 13.79
N ILE A 325 -27.91 -24.18 13.79
CA ILE A 325 -28.82 -24.53 12.68
C ILE A 325 -29.80 -23.40 12.32
N LYS A 326 -30.19 -22.56 13.26
CA LYS A 326 -31.08 -21.41 12.99
C LYS A 326 -30.41 -20.40 12.08
N TYR A 327 -29.13 -20.12 12.27
CA TYR A 327 -28.35 -19.22 11.40
C TYR A 327 -28.10 -19.85 10.03
N PHE A 328 -27.82 -21.16 9.98
CA PHE A 328 -27.76 -21.89 8.71
C PHE A 328 -29.06 -21.75 7.91
N LYS A 329 -30.22 -21.99 8.53
CA LYS A 329 -31.53 -21.87 7.88
C LYS A 329 -31.78 -20.43 7.37
N TYR A 330 -31.40 -19.42 8.16
CA TYR A 330 -31.53 -18.02 7.80
C TYR A 330 -30.67 -17.69 6.58
N ILE A 331 -29.38 -18.01 6.60
CA ILE A 331 -28.43 -17.77 5.50
C ILE A 331 -28.87 -18.51 4.23
N ASN A 332 -29.29 -19.77 4.35
CA ASN A 332 -29.69 -20.60 3.23
C ASN A 332 -31.03 -20.14 2.59
N LYS A 333 -31.84 -19.39 3.32
CA LYS A 333 -33.05 -18.73 2.79
C LYS A 333 -32.70 -17.47 1.99
N GLU A 334 -31.76 -16.67 2.47
CA GLU A 334 -31.41 -15.39 1.87
C GLU A 334 -30.45 -15.54 0.65
N ILE A 335 -29.66 -16.64 0.58
CA ILE A 335 -28.72 -16.90 -0.51
C ILE A 335 -29.16 -18.13 -1.31
N SER A 336 -29.56 -17.93 -2.56
CA SER A 336 -29.90 -19.03 -3.47
C SER A 336 -28.67 -19.83 -3.89
N ILE A 337 -28.86 -21.12 -4.19
CA ILE A 337 -27.78 -22.06 -4.61
C ILE A 337 -27.01 -21.55 -5.84
N ASP A 338 -27.71 -20.91 -6.79
CA ASP A 338 -27.10 -20.34 -8.00
C ASP A 338 -26.12 -19.21 -7.68
N ASN A 339 -26.27 -18.62 -6.50
CA ASN A 339 -25.46 -17.52 -5.99
C ASN A 339 -24.35 -17.95 -5.04
N TYR A 340 -24.08 -19.24 -4.90
CA TYR A 340 -23.03 -19.76 -4.03
C TYR A 340 -21.63 -19.45 -4.58
N SER A 341 -20.77 -18.90 -3.73
CA SER A 341 -19.32 -18.81 -3.97
C SER A 341 -18.67 -20.19 -3.94
N LYS A 342 -17.38 -20.26 -4.21
CA LYS A 342 -16.62 -21.52 -4.08
C LYS A 342 -16.70 -22.08 -2.65
N VAL A 343 -16.57 -21.23 -1.64
CA VAL A 343 -16.67 -21.61 -0.22
C VAL A 343 -18.03 -22.23 0.08
N PHE A 344 -19.13 -21.63 -0.36
CA PHE A 344 -20.48 -22.13 -0.13
C PHE A 344 -20.79 -23.38 -0.93
N LYS A 345 -20.30 -23.50 -2.18
CA LYS A 345 -20.49 -24.72 -3.01
C LYS A 345 -19.87 -25.95 -2.37
N VAL A 346 -18.77 -25.81 -1.65
CA VAL A 346 -18.07 -26.91 -0.98
C VAL A 346 -18.73 -27.21 0.37
N ASN A 347 -18.97 -26.23 1.19
CA ASN A 347 -19.29 -26.40 2.61
C ASN A 347 -20.80 -26.46 2.93
N MET A 348 -21.65 -25.70 2.24
CA MET A 348 -23.07 -25.61 2.57
C MET A 348 -23.87 -26.94 2.32
N PRO A 349 -23.61 -27.70 1.24
CA PRO A 349 -24.27 -29.00 1.06
C PRO A 349 -23.86 -30.01 2.15
N LEU A 350 -22.61 -30.02 2.57
CA LEU A 350 -22.12 -30.89 3.63
C LEU A 350 -22.76 -30.52 4.98
N LEU A 351 -22.79 -29.22 5.30
CA LEU A 351 -23.43 -28.74 6.54
C LEU A 351 -24.92 -29.05 6.56
N LYS A 352 -25.60 -28.90 5.42
CA LYS A 352 -27.02 -29.29 5.28
C LYS A 352 -27.23 -30.78 5.60
N SER A 353 -26.41 -31.64 5.00
CA SER A 353 -26.50 -33.10 5.23
C SER A 353 -26.27 -33.46 6.71
N LYS A 354 -25.32 -32.80 7.39
CA LYS A 354 -25.04 -33.02 8.81
C LYS A 354 -26.22 -32.59 9.71
N TYR A 355 -26.81 -31.42 9.42
CA TYR A 355 -27.99 -30.95 10.17
C TYR A 355 -29.26 -31.80 9.95
N GLU A 356 -29.48 -32.30 8.74
CA GLU A 356 -30.62 -33.16 8.41
C GLU A 356 -30.43 -34.60 8.95
N GLY A 357 -29.20 -35.09 9.03
CA GLY A 357 -28.86 -36.45 9.49
C GLY A 357 -28.54 -36.56 10.99
N ASN A 358 -28.69 -35.49 11.79
CA ASN A 358 -28.25 -35.43 13.19
C ASN A 358 -26.77 -35.83 13.41
N GLY A 359 -25.93 -35.59 12.42
CA GLY A 359 -24.49 -35.86 12.50
C GLY A 359 -23.76 -34.81 13.35
N GLU A 360 -22.70 -35.23 14.05
CA GLU A 360 -21.80 -34.27 14.72
C GLU A 360 -21.10 -33.38 13.71
N ILE A 361 -20.97 -32.06 14.04
CA ILE A 361 -20.31 -31.07 13.24
C ILE A 361 -18.89 -30.92 13.76
N GLU A 362 -17.95 -31.51 13.05
CA GLU A 362 -16.52 -31.34 13.31
C GLU A 362 -15.95 -30.31 12.31
N LEU A 363 -15.17 -29.34 12.79
CA LEU A 363 -14.58 -28.28 11.92
C LEU A 363 -13.63 -28.87 10.89
N ASP A 364 -13.05 -30.02 11.15
CA ASP A 364 -12.13 -30.70 10.23
C ASP A 364 -12.79 -31.20 8.94
N ASP A 365 -14.10 -31.36 8.94
CA ASP A 365 -14.87 -31.73 7.76
C ASP A 365 -15.01 -30.58 6.75
N PHE A 366 -14.78 -29.30 7.17
CA PHE A 366 -15.05 -28.12 6.38
C PHE A 366 -13.78 -27.48 5.84
N ASP A 367 -13.88 -26.92 4.62
CA ASP A 367 -12.80 -26.18 3.97
C ASP A 367 -12.83 -24.72 4.45
N LEU A 368 -12.13 -24.45 5.54
CA LEU A 368 -11.97 -23.13 6.18
C LEU A 368 -10.51 -22.72 6.12
N ALA A 369 -10.27 -21.42 5.87
CA ALA A 369 -8.91 -20.86 5.77
C ALA A 369 -8.16 -20.89 7.12
N ASP A 370 -8.87 -20.67 8.24
CA ASP A 370 -8.32 -20.64 9.60
C ASP A 370 -9.28 -21.31 10.58
N LYS A 371 -9.09 -22.62 10.82
CA LYS A 371 -9.97 -23.44 11.68
C LYS A 371 -9.86 -23.07 13.16
N GLU A 372 -8.68 -22.65 13.64
CA GLU A 372 -8.50 -22.24 15.03
C GLU A 372 -9.28 -20.97 15.33
N ASN A 373 -9.18 -19.98 14.44
CA ASN A 373 -9.95 -18.75 14.56
C ASN A 373 -11.45 -18.99 14.42
N ALA A 374 -11.87 -19.86 13.49
CA ALA A 374 -13.27 -20.23 13.31
C ALA A 374 -13.88 -20.84 14.60
N LEU A 375 -13.15 -21.68 15.31
CA LEU A 375 -13.59 -22.25 16.58
C LEU A 375 -13.86 -21.17 17.65
N LEU A 376 -12.93 -20.21 17.77
CA LEU A 376 -13.06 -19.08 18.70
C LEU A 376 -14.26 -18.18 18.34
N GLU A 377 -14.50 -17.95 17.06
CA GLU A 377 -15.63 -17.17 16.60
C GLU A 377 -16.97 -17.88 16.82
N ILE A 378 -17.07 -19.18 16.56
CA ILE A 378 -18.26 -20.00 16.85
C ILE A 378 -18.61 -19.90 18.33
N ASP A 379 -17.62 -20.06 19.21
CA ASP A 379 -17.85 -19.95 20.66
C ASP A 379 -18.28 -18.53 21.08
N SER A 380 -17.75 -17.52 20.43
CA SER A 380 -18.17 -16.13 20.64
C SER A 380 -19.61 -15.89 20.18
N ILE A 381 -20.01 -16.42 19.01
CA ILE A 381 -21.36 -16.29 18.46
C ILE A 381 -22.38 -16.98 19.38
N ARG A 382 -22.06 -18.17 19.89
CA ARG A 382 -22.93 -18.91 20.82
C ARG A 382 -23.18 -18.20 22.15
N LYS A 383 -22.28 -17.30 22.53
CA LYS A 383 -22.38 -16.49 23.77
C LYS A 383 -23.09 -15.16 23.61
N LYS A 384 -23.34 -14.70 22.36
CA LYS A 384 -24.03 -13.44 22.07
C LYS A 384 -25.55 -13.57 22.16
N SER A 385 -26.25 -12.44 22.35
CA SER A 385 -27.72 -12.43 22.20
C SER A 385 -28.13 -12.70 20.77
N GLU A 386 -29.30 -13.33 20.59
CA GLU A 386 -29.83 -13.63 19.25
C GLU A 386 -30.01 -12.36 18.41
N GLU A 387 -30.55 -11.30 18.99
CA GLU A 387 -30.80 -10.02 18.33
C GLU A 387 -29.50 -9.42 17.75
N SER A 388 -28.43 -9.36 18.56
CA SER A 388 -27.11 -8.89 18.13
C SER A 388 -26.50 -9.77 17.02
N THR A 389 -26.77 -11.07 17.06
CA THR A 389 -26.26 -12.02 16.06
C THR A 389 -26.96 -11.86 14.72
N TYR A 390 -28.29 -11.68 14.72
CA TYR A 390 -29.04 -11.42 13.50
C TYR A 390 -28.69 -10.07 12.87
N MET A 391 -28.47 -9.00 13.65
CA MET A 391 -28.00 -7.71 13.12
C MET A 391 -26.68 -7.85 12.38
N ASN A 392 -25.72 -8.62 12.93
CA ASN A 392 -24.44 -8.85 12.28
C ASN A 392 -24.58 -9.69 10.99
N LEU A 393 -25.49 -10.66 10.97
CA LEU A 393 -25.81 -11.47 9.78
C LEU A 393 -26.40 -10.62 8.67
N GLU A 394 -27.35 -9.75 8.98
CA GLU A 394 -27.96 -8.80 8.03
C GLU A 394 -26.92 -7.87 7.43
N GLU A 395 -26.01 -7.32 8.25
CA GLU A 395 -24.92 -6.47 7.78
C GLU A 395 -23.98 -7.22 6.81
N LEU A 396 -23.64 -8.48 7.08
CA LEU A 396 -22.83 -9.30 6.20
C LEU A 396 -23.53 -9.63 4.89
N LEU A 397 -24.82 -9.95 4.94
CA LEU A 397 -25.65 -10.22 3.75
C LEU A 397 -25.80 -8.98 2.87
N GLU A 398 -26.04 -7.81 3.46
CA GLU A 398 -26.07 -6.55 2.71
C GLU A 398 -24.73 -6.22 2.05
N LYS A 399 -23.62 -6.42 2.74
CA LYS A 399 -22.26 -6.23 2.18
C LYS A 399 -22.03 -7.18 0.99
N ARG A 400 -22.47 -8.41 1.12
CA ARG A 400 -22.38 -9.42 0.07
C ARG A 400 -23.14 -9.01 -1.20
N GLU A 401 -24.37 -8.58 -1.05
CA GLU A 401 -25.23 -8.13 -2.17
C GLU A 401 -24.65 -6.86 -2.84
N LYS A 402 -24.14 -5.90 -2.06
CA LYS A 402 -23.48 -4.70 -2.60
C LYS A 402 -22.22 -5.05 -3.43
N LEU A 403 -21.46 -6.05 -3.02
CA LEU A 403 -20.29 -6.50 -3.78
C LEU A 403 -20.70 -7.20 -5.09
N LYS A 404 -21.72 -8.05 -5.05
CA LYS A 404 -22.24 -8.73 -6.26
C LYS A 404 -22.78 -7.76 -7.29
N SER A 405 -23.54 -6.74 -6.85
CA SER A 405 -24.09 -5.73 -7.77
C SER A 405 -22.98 -4.93 -8.46
N LYS A 406 -21.89 -4.59 -7.74
CA LYS A 406 -20.72 -3.92 -8.33
C LYS A 406 -19.98 -4.82 -9.33
N ASP A 407 -19.89 -6.12 -9.07
CA ASP A 407 -19.24 -7.07 -9.98
C ASP A 407 -20.04 -7.25 -11.26
N TYR A 408 -21.36 -7.40 -11.16
CA TYR A 408 -22.25 -7.50 -12.30
C TYR A 408 -22.17 -6.25 -13.20
N VAL A 409 -22.18 -5.03 -12.62
CA VAL A 409 -22.01 -3.79 -13.36
C VAL A 409 -20.66 -3.70 -14.06
N SER A 410 -19.58 -4.16 -13.40
CA SER A 410 -18.23 -4.18 -13.98
C SER A 410 -18.09 -5.17 -15.13
N ASP A 411 -18.69 -6.35 -15.00
CA ASP A 411 -18.69 -7.38 -16.05
C ASP A 411 -19.54 -6.94 -17.24
N LEU A 412 -20.65 -6.29 -17.00
CA LEU A 412 -21.50 -5.72 -18.07
C LEU A 412 -20.79 -4.59 -18.82
N LEU A 413 -20.08 -3.70 -18.11
CA LEU A 413 -19.22 -2.67 -18.74
C LEU A 413 -18.12 -3.27 -19.62
N SER A 414 -17.50 -4.37 -19.17
CA SER A 414 -16.51 -5.08 -19.98
C SER A 414 -17.13 -5.68 -21.24
N GLN A 415 -18.29 -6.30 -21.12
CA GLN A 415 -19.01 -6.89 -22.27
C GLN A 415 -19.50 -5.85 -23.28
N ILE A 416 -19.90 -4.65 -22.82
CA ILE A 416 -20.28 -3.53 -23.68
C ILE A 416 -19.06 -3.00 -24.44
N ASN A 417 -17.91 -2.86 -23.77
CA ASN A 417 -16.65 -2.45 -24.40
C ASN A 417 -16.17 -3.46 -25.44
N ASP A 418 -16.48 -4.75 -25.25
CA ASP A 418 -16.19 -5.84 -26.21
C ASP A 418 -17.26 -5.99 -27.31
N GLY A 419 -18.30 -5.14 -27.32
CA GLY A 419 -19.41 -5.19 -28.29
C GLY A 419 -20.34 -6.40 -28.14
N LYS A 420 -20.36 -7.05 -26.96
CA LYS A 420 -21.12 -8.28 -26.68
C LYS A 420 -22.42 -8.04 -25.88
N SER A 421 -22.69 -6.83 -25.42
CA SER A 421 -23.87 -6.51 -24.61
C SER A 421 -24.42 -5.10 -24.88
N ASP A 422 -25.70 -4.87 -24.58
CA ASP A 422 -26.40 -3.63 -24.90
C ASP A 422 -26.31 -2.60 -23.75
N ALA A 423 -25.93 -1.37 -24.06
CA ALA A 423 -25.83 -0.25 -23.13
C ALA A 423 -27.14 0.09 -22.39
N MET A 424 -28.29 -0.32 -22.94
CA MET A 424 -29.60 -0.13 -22.31
C MET A 424 -29.81 -0.96 -21.03
N GLU A 425 -29.15 -2.11 -20.91
CA GLU A 425 -29.20 -2.97 -19.73
C GLU A 425 -28.44 -2.34 -18.57
N LEU A 426 -27.28 -1.74 -18.84
CA LEU A 426 -26.49 -0.98 -17.88
C LEU A 426 -27.26 0.23 -17.35
N LEU A 427 -27.94 0.99 -18.22
CA LEU A 427 -28.73 2.15 -17.83
C LEU A 427 -29.91 1.79 -16.92
N LYS A 428 -30.55 0.63 -17.14
CA LYS A 428 -31.62 0.12 -16.25
C LYS A 428 -31.10 -0.21 -14.85
N LEU A 429 -29.89 -0.80 -14.77
CA LEU A 429 -29.27 -1.17 -13.50
C LEU A 429 -28.78 0.05 -12.70
N ILE A 430 -28.15 1.03 -13.37
CA ILE A 430 -27.73 2.29 -12.74
C ILE A 430 -28.93 3.06 -12.19
N LYS A 431 -30.06 3.04 -12.92
CA LYS A 431 -31.29 3.69 -12.48
C LYS A 431 -31.90 3.01 -11.25
N LYS A 432 -31.89 1.67 -11.21
CA LYS A 432 -32.37 0.88 -10.07
C LYS A 432 -31.50 1.02 -8.81
N GLN A 433 -30.19 1.29 -8.97
CA GLN A 433 -29.29 1.59 -7.84
C GLN A 433 -29.51 3.00 -7.26
N LYS A 434 -29.85 4.00 -8.10
CA LYS A 434 -30.17 5.36 -7.65
C LYS A 434 -31.53 5.49 -6.98
N ASP A 435 -32.44 4.61 -7.31
CA ASP A 435 -33.80 4.60 -6.70
C ASP A 435 -33.81 3.86 -5.34
N ASN A 436 -32.72 3.22 -4.96
CA ASN A 436 -32.52 2.50 -3.69
C ASN A 436 -31.50 3.18 -2.73
N GLU A 437 -30.95 4.34 -3.08
CA GLU A 437 -30.18 5.25 -2.21
C GLU A 437 -31.07 6.40 -1.72
#